data_9a419406f9c706c66987bd82cbf00fa8
#
_entry.id   9a419406f9c706c66987bd82cbf00fa8
#
_cell.length_a   1.000
_cell.length_b   1.000
_cell.length_c   1.000
_cell.angle_alpha   90.00
_cell.angle_beta   90.00
_cell.angle_gamma   90.00
#
_symmetry.space_group_name_H-M   'P 1'
#
loop_
_entity.id
_entity.type
_entity.pdbx_description
1 polymer ?
#
loop_
_entity_poly.entity_id
_entity_poly.type
_entity_poly.pdbx_seq_one_letter_code
_entity_poly.pdbx_strand_id
1 'polypeptide(L)'
;MQTRRISNIEVSAIGLGGMPMSIEGRPDEQRSIATIHAAFDAGVTLIDTADAYHLTARDVGHNETLIARALATYPGDTSDVLIATKGGHLRPGDGSWTLNGSPDYLKRA
;
A
#
# COMPACT_ATOMS: atom_id res chain seq x y z
N MET A 1 -4.64 -18.28 9.78
CA MET A 1 -3.29 -17.66 9.88
C MET A 1 -3.04 -17.21 11.30
N GLN A 2 -1.81 -17.31 11.79
CA GLN A 2 -1.42 -16.75 13.08
C GLN A 2 -1.57 -15.23 13.08
N THR A 3 -1.83 -14.65 14.25
CA THR A 3 -1.99 -13.22 14.42
C THR A 3 -0.94 -12.64 15.36
N ARG A 4 -0.76 -11.35 15.29
CA ARG A 4 0.10 -10.53 16.15
C ARG A 4 -0.63 -9.24 16.48
N ARG A 5 -0.16 -8.50 17.45
CA ARG A 5 -0.75 -7.23 17.85
C ARG A 5 0.17 -6.07 17.51
N ILE A 6 -0.43 -5.04 16.93
CA ILE A 6 0.17 -3.72 16.79
C ILE A 6 -0.66 -2.81 17.70
N SER A 7 -0.11 -2.44 18.86
CA SER A 7 -0.85 -1.76 19.93
C SER A 7 -2.08 -2.59 20.34
N ASN A 8 -3.28 -2.06 20.16
CA ASN A 8 -4.55 -2.72 20.48
C ASN A 8 -5.21 -3.38 19.26
N ILE A 9 -4.55 -3.35 18.09
CA ILE A 9 -5.10 -3.91 16.86
C ILE A 9 -4.48 -5.28 16.61
N GLU A 10 -5.31 -6.29 16.37
CA GLU A 10 -4.87 -7.61 15.96
C GLU A 10 -4.74 -7.65 14.43
N VAL A 11 -3.59 -8.13 13.96
CA VAL A 11 -3.29 -8.25 12.53
C VAL A 11 -2.74 -9.63 12.21
N SER A 12 -2.81 -10.04 10.95
CA SER A 12 -2.15 -11.26 10.48
C SER A 12 -0.64 -11.19 10.71
N ALA A 13 -0.03 -12.32 11.06
CA ALA A 13 1.42 -12.39 11.32
C ALA A 13 2.25 -12.09 10.07
N ILE A 14 1.66 -12.26 8.88
CA ILE A 14 2.26 -11.92 7.58
C ILE A 14 1.42 -10.81 6.97
N GLY A 15 2.08 -9.73 6.54
CA GLY A 15 1.45 -8.64 5.80
C GLY A 15 1.82 -8.67 4.32
N LEU A 16 1.05 -7.93 3.51
CA LEU A 16 1.31 -7.74 2.10
C LEU A 16 2.03 -6.41 1.88
N GLY A 17 3.22 -6.44 1.24
CA GLY A 17 3.90 -5.24 0.78
C GLY A 17 3.37 -4.79 -0.58
N GLY A 18 2.88 -3.56 -0.66
CA GLY A 18 2.24 -3.03 -1.87
C GLY A 18 3.21 -2.48 -2.92
N MET A 19 4.44 -2.18 -2.58
CA MET A 19 5.38 -1.44 -3.44
C MET A 19 5.52 -2.00 -4.86
N PRO A 20 5.73 -3.32 -5.08
CA PRO A 20 5.95 -3.85 -6.43
C PRO A 20 4.78 -3.64 -7.40
N MET A 21 3.60 -3.35 -6.89
CA MET A 21 2.41 -3.12 -7.72
C MET A 21 2.32 -1.69 -8.27
N SER A 22 3.26 -0.82 -7.94
CA SER A 22 3.20 0.60 -8.30
C SER A 22 4.50 1.23 -8.78
N ILE A 23 5.62 0.51 -8.67
CA ILE A 23 6.92 0.98 -9.14
C ILE A 23 7.31 0.31 -10.48
N GLU A 24 8.54 0.51 -10.91
CA GLU A 24 9.05 -0.03 -12.18
C GLU A 24 8.80 -1.54 -12.29
N GLY A 25 8.31 -1.97 -13.45
CA GLY A 25 7.94 -3.37 -13.69
C GLY A 25 6.58 -3.76 -13.11
N ARG A 26 5.79 -2.80 -12.65
CA ARG A 26 4.48 -3.07 -12.06
C ARG A 26 3.55 -3.81 -13.02
N PRO A 27 2.75 -4.78 -12.51
CA PRO A 27 1.73 -5.44 -13.31
C PRO A 27 0.57 -4.48 -13.62
N ASP A 28 -0.35 -4.91 -14.48
CA ASP A 28 -1.58 -4.15 -14.69
C ASP A 28 -2.44 -4.11 -13.42
N GLU A 29 -3.37 -3.16 -13.38
CA GLU A 29 -4.21 -2.92 -12.21
C GLU A 29 -5.06 -4.14 -11.85
N GLN A 30 -5.64 -4.80 -12.84
CA GLN A 30 -6.50 -5.96 -12.61
C GLN A 30 -5.73 -7.09 -11.93
N ARG A 31 -4.51 -7.35 -12.37
CA ARG A 31 -3.64 -8.37 -11.77
C ARG A 31 -3.23 -7.99 -10.35
N SER A 32 -2.95 -6.73 -10.10
CA SER A 32 -2.63 -6.22 -8.77
C SER A 32 -3.80 -6.38 -7.81
N ILE A 33 -5.01 -6.00 -8.23
CA ILE A 33 -6.23 -6.17 -7.42
C ILE A 33 -6.47 -7.65 -7.13
N ALA A 34 -6.32 -8.53 -8.12
CA ALA A 34 -6.46 -9.98 -7.91
C ALA A 34 -5.45 -10.51 -6.89
N THR A 35 -4.23 -10.01 -6.90
CA THR A 35 -3.20 -10.37 -5.91
C THR A 35 -3.59 -9.94 -4.50
N ILE A 36 -4.11 -8.73 -4.35
CA ILE A 36 -4.59 -8.22 -3.04
C ILE A 36 -5.78 -9.06 -2.56
N HIS A 37 -6.73 -9.35 -3.44
CA HIS A 37 -7.89 -10.20 -3.08
C HIS A 37 -7.43 -11.60 -2.66
N ALA A 38 -6.45 -12.19 -3.35
CA ALA A 38 -5.90 -13.49 -2.96
C ALA A 38 -5.23 -13.45 -1.58
N ALA A 39 -4.57 -12.33 -1.25
CA ALA A 39 -4.02 -12.14 0.09
C ALA A 39 -5.12 -12.08 1.16
N PHE A 40 -6.22 -11.38 0.90
CA PHE A 40 -7.37 -11.37 1.80
C PHE A 40 -7.96 -12.77 1.97
N ASP A 41 -8.12 -13.51 0.88
CA ASP A 41 -8.61 -14.92 0.93
C ASP A 41 -7.69 -15.81 1.77
N ALA A 42 -6.39 -15.52 1.78
CA ALA A 42 -5.41 -16.24 2.60
C ALA A 42 -5.36 -15.77 4.07
N GLY A 43 -6.14 -14.76 4.44
CA GLY A 43 -6.24 -14.25 5.82
C GLY A 43 -5.32 -13.10 6.14
N VAL A 44 -4.71 -12.45 5.15
CA VAL A 44 -3.88 -11.24 5.36
C VAL A 44 -4.78 -10.08 5.77
N THR A 45 -4.43 -9.41 6.87
CA THR A 45 -5.15 -8.22 7.37
C THR A 45 -4.24 -7.02 7.59
N LEU A 46 -3.00 -7.07 7.08
CA LEU A 46 -2.05 -5.95 7.14
C LEU A 46 -1.48 -5.71 5.75
N ILE A 47 -1.61 -4.47 5.25
CA ILE A 47 -0.99 -4.06 3.99
C ILE A 47 -0.09 -2.86 4.26
N ASP A 48 1.16 -2.94 3.78
CA ASP A 48 2.13 -1.85 3.83
C ASP A 48 2.16 -1.11 2.49
N THR A 49 2.00 0.19 2.52
CA THR A 49 2.02 1.08 1.38
C THR A 49 2.79 2.37 1.69
N ALA A 50 2.83 3.29 0.75
CA ALA A 50 3.38 4.63 0.91
C ALA A 50 2.83 5.56 -0.18
N ASP A 51 2.86 6.86 0.08
CA ASP A 51 2.52 7.87 -0.91
C ASP A 51 3.51 7.86 -2.10
N ALA A 52 4.77 7.48 -1.85
CA ALA A 52 5.84 7.48 -2.83
C ALA A 52 5.90 6.22 -3.71
N TYR A 53 5.00 5.26 -3.56
CA TYR A 53 4.97 4.08 -4.42
C TYR A 53 4.25 4.41 -5.73
N HIS A 54 4.99 5.01 -6.65
CA HIS A 54 4.52 5.45 -7.97
C HIS A 54 5.72 5.60 -8.92
N LEU A 55 5.45 5.91 -10.19
CA LEU A 55 6.50 6.06 -11.20
C LEU A 55 6.91 7.53 -11.39
N THR A 56 5.94 8.45 -11.47
CA THR A 56 6.17 9.86 -11.78
C THR A 56 5.42 10.77 -10.83
N ALA A 57 5.72 12.07 -10.86
CA ALA A 57 5.01 13.05 -10.05
C ALA A 57 3.49 13.15 -10.38
N ARG A 58 3.06 12.56 -11.50
CA ARG A 58 1.65 12.58 -11.92
C ARG A 58 0.81 11.49 -11.27
N ASP A 59 1.45 10.44 -10.75
CA ASP A 59 0.73 9.31 -10.13
C ASP A 59 1.08 9.12 -8.65
N VAL A 60 1.43 10.18 -7.97
CA VAL A 60 1.62 10.18 -6.50
C VAL A 60 0.38 9.58 -5.83
N GLY A 61 0.60 8.67 -4.89
CA GLY A 61 -0.49 7.95 -4.22
C GLY A 61 -1.07 6.79 -5.04
N HIS A 62 -0.43 6.40 -6.15
CA HIS A 62 -0.91 5.31 -7.01
C HIS A 62 -1.18 4.03 -6.20
N ASN A 63 -0.25 3.63 -5.32
CA ASN A 63 -0.38 2.41 -4.54
C ASN A 63 -1.52 2.49 -3.52
N GLU A 64 -1.65 3.61 -2.82
CA GLU A 64 -2.75 3.84 -1.89
C GLU A 64 -4.11 3.79 -2.59
N THR A 65 -4.22 4.39 -3.76
CA THR A 65 -5.44 4.36 -4.58
C THR A 65 -5.76 2.96 -5.07
N LEU A 66 -4.75 2.22 -5.53
CA LEU A 66 -4.89 0.83 -5.96
C LEU A 66 -5.44 -0.05 -4.83
N ILE A 67 -4.87 0.08 -3.63
CA ILE A 67 -5.32 -0.66 -2.46
C ILE A 67 -6.76 -0.27 -2.08
N ALA A 68 -7.10 1.01 -2.13
CA ALA A 68 -8.46 1.47 -1.87
C ALA A 68 -9.48 0.84 -2.85
N ARG A 69 -9.12 0.74 -4.12
CA ARG A 69 -9.95 0.05 -5.13
C ARG A 69 -10.09 -1.44 -4.84
N ALA A 70 -9.00 -2.09 -4.43
CA ALA A 70 -9.03 -3.49 -4.06
C ALA A 70 -9.94 -3.75 -2.86
N LEU A 71 -9.88 -2.90 -1.84
CA LEU A 71 -10.78 -2.95 -0.69
C LEU A 71 -12.25 -2.78 -1.09
N ALA A 72 -12.52 -1.79 -1.95
CA ALA A 72 -13.89 -1.47 -2.39
C ALA A 72 -14.52 -2.58 -3.25
N THR A 73 -13.71 -3.36 -3.97
CA THR A 73 -14.18 -4.40 -4.90
C THR A 73 -14.09 -5.82 -4.34
N TYR A 74 -13.50 -5.99 -3.16
CA TYR A 74 -13.44 -7.31 -2.53
C TYR A 74 -14.83 -7.71 -2.03
N PRO A 75 -15.31 -8.93 -2.36
CA PRO A 75 -16.66 -9.35 -1.99
C PRO A 75 -16.82 -9.73 -0.51
N GLY A 76 -15.72 -9.95 0.20
CA GLY A 76 -15.72 -10.29 1.63
C GLY A 76 -15.62 -9.07 2.54
N ASP A 77 -15.53 -9.33 3.84
CA ASP A 77 -15.38 -8.31 4.88
C ASP A 77 -13.92 -7.83 4.94
N THR A 78 -13.73 -6.51 4.87
CA THR A 78 -12.43 -5.84 4.98
C THR A 78 -12.30 -4.96 6.22
N SER A 79 -13.26 -5.04 7.16
CA SER A 79 -13.27 -4.20 8.37
C SER A 79 -12.04 -4.40 9.27
N ASP A 80 -11.42 -5.59 9.23
CA ASP A 80 -10.24 -5.92 10.02
C ASP A 80 -8.91 -5.59 9.31
N VAL A 81 -8.95 -5.08 8.09
CA VAL A 81 -7.73 -4.78 7.33
C VAL A 81 -7.12 -3.47 7.81
N LEU A 82 -5.87 -3.54 8.25
CA LEU A 82 -5.07 -2.37 8.63
C LEU A 82 -4.17 -1.98 7.46
N ILE A 83 -4.24 -0.72 7.06
CA ILE A 83 -3.35 -0.15 6.04
C ILE A 83 -2.32 0.71 6.72
N ALA A 84 -1.04 0.37 6.54
CA ALA A 84 0.08 1.16 7.05
C ALA A 84 0.69 1.94 5.90
N THR A 85 0.54 3.26 5.93
CA THR A 85 1.16 4.15 4.94
C THR A 85 2.25 5.01 5.58
N LYS A 86 3.04 5.68 4.75
CA LYS A 86 4.17 6.52 5.18
C LYS A 86 4.45 7.63 4.19
N GLY A 87 5.04 8.71 4.67
CA GLY A 87 5.54 9.82 3.86
C GLY A 87 7.03 10.04 4.12
N GLY A 88 7.66 10.88 3.30
CA GLY A 88 9.06 11.26 3.46
C GLY A 88 9.98 10.83 2.33
N HIS A 89 9.61 9.86 1.52
CA HIS A 89 10.29 9.54 0.27
C HIS A 89 9.60 10.22 -0.91
N LEU A 90 10.38 10.57 -1.93
CA LEU A 90 9.90 11.16 -3.18
C LEU A 90 10.42 10.36 -4.37
N ARG A 91 9.66 10.39 -5.46
CA ARG A 91 10.00 9.75 -6.73
C ARG A 91 9.95 10.81 -7.85
N PRO A 92 11.10 11.40 -8.25
CA PRO A 92 11.12 12.44 -9.29
C PRO A 92 10.66 11.99 -10.67
N GLY A 93 10.75 10.68 -10.98
CA GLY A 93 10.33 10.13 -12.26
C GLY A 93 11.49 9.58 -13.12
N ASP A 94 12.70 9.59 -12.60
CA ASP A 94 13.91 9.06 -13.26
C ASP A 94 14.37 7.71 -12.66
N GLY A 95 13.54 7.10 -11.81
CA GLY A 95 13.87 5.86 -11.10
C GLY A 95 14.57 6.08 -9.78
N SER A 96 14.99 7.29 -9.46
CA SER A 96 15.66 7.59 -8.19
C SER A 96 14.67 7.77 -7.05
N TRP A 97 15.20 7.69 -5.83
CA TRP A 97 14.49 7.97 -4.58
C TRP A 97 15.19 9.15 -3.91
N THR A 98 14.40 10.14 -3.49
CA THR A 98 14.89 11.27 -2.68
C THR A 98 14.12 11.37 -1.39
N LEU A 99 14.52 12.25 -0.49
CA LEU A 99 13.94 12.38 0.85
C LEU A 99 13.45 13.81 1.09
N ASN A 100 12.31 13.93 1.75
CA ASN A 100 11.82 15.18 2.30
C ASN A 100 11.06 14.91 3.60
N GLY A 101 11.74 15.03 4.72
CA GLY A 101 11.15 14.87 6.06
C GLY A 101 10.70 16.17 6.71
N SER A 102 10.56 17.27 5.95
CA SER A 102 10.11 18.54 6.52
C SER A 102 8.67 18.42 7.06
N PRO A 103 8.38 19.06 8.21
CA PRO A 103 7.03 18.99 8.78
C PRO A 103 5.95 19.51 7.83
N ASP A 104 6.24 20.57 7.07
CA ASP A 104 5.28 21.15 6.12
C ASP A 104 4.96 20.17 4.98
N TYR A 105 5.96 19.46 4.47
CA TYR A 105 5.74 18.42 3.47
C TYR A 105 4.90 17.26 4.05
N LEU A 106 5.30 16.73 5.20
CA LEU A 106 4.63 15.59 5.81
C LEU A 106 3.17 15.86 6.17
N LYS A 107 2.84 17.12 6.52
CA LYS A 107 1.45 17.51 6.78
C LYS A 107 0.58 17.53 5.51
N ARG A 108 1.18 17.74 4.34
CA ARG A 108 0.47 17.77 3.06
C ARG A 108 0.41 16.39 2.38
N ALA A 109 1.35 15.53 2.72
CA ALA A 109 1.49 14.20 2.10
C ALA A 109 0.32 13.22 2.48
#